data_1886b3b9274f8c2e1c344c0adff81154
#
_entry.id   1886b3b9274f8c2e1c344c0adff81154
#
_cell.length_a   1.000
_cell.length_b   1.000
_cell.length_c   1.000
_cell.angle_alpha   90.00
_cell.angle_beta   90.00
_cell.angle_gamma   90.00
#
_symmetry.space_group_name_H-M   'P 1'
#
loop_
_entity.id
_entity.type
_entity.pdbx_description
1 polymer ?
#
loop_
_entity_poly.entity_id
_entity_poly.type
_entity_poly.pdbx_seq_one_letter_code
_entity_poly.pdbx_strand_id
1 'polypeptide(L)'
;MFQESQGDYYKIKSPIVDYESILFRLKKFNHLSHNLSLIEFKHRAEQLISKLNVDENYTNILNGPHIPFICQADSHLPDLGENLDNILLPQLHASFVDKFPENHFKSVNQAGINLKGKIKLESSSRYANFIKSAKKGPVVGWFFPQALQEFDIASQRIQISKLPDLVDASSCLSGALDVCSALIGIPELLINSENYSPILCLSSYVHEDPRLVLLLKSYGPHMEFWCISQMLRNGVTQVSEQWSGGITVFDSI
;
A
#
# COMPACT_ATOMS: atom_id res chain seq x y z
N MET A 1 2.00 16.68 10.63
CA MET A 1 3.46 16.82 10.48
C MET A 1 4.02 15.43 10.44
N PHE A 2 4.49 14.96 9.28
CA PHE A 2 5.14 13.65 9.18
C PHE A 2 6.50 13.77 9.87
N GLN A 3 6.76 12.92 10.87
CA GLN A 3 8.08 12.84 11.48
C GLN A 3 9.03 12.13 10.51
N GLU A 4 10.19 12.71 10.23
CA GLU A 4 11.27 11.96 9.62
C GLU A 4 11.66 10.83 10.57
N SER A 5 11.66 9.60 10.07
CA SER A 5 12.15 8.45 10.83
C SER A 5 13.61 8.70 11.20
N GLN A 6 13.91 8.72 12.48
CA GLN A 6 15.30 8.82 12.98
C GLN A 6 16.04 7.48 12.90
N GLY A 7 15.33 6.39 12.58
CA GLY A 7 15.89 5.05 12.50
C GLY A 7 16.50 4.78 11.13
N ASP A 8 17.81 4.60 11.07
CA ASP A 8 18.52 4.24 9.83
C ASP A 8 18.41 2.75 9.47
N TYR A 9 17.76 1.95 10.32
CA TYR A 9 17.80 0.48 10.21
C TYR A 9 16.75 -0.10 9.28
N TYR A 10 15.51 0.41 9.32
CA TYR A 10 14.41 -0.05 8.47
C TYR A 10 14.09 0.99 7.42
N LYS A 11 14.65 0.85 6.24
CA LYS A 11 14.47 1.79 5.13
C LYS A 11 14.08 1.09 3.85
N ILE A 12 13.18 1.71 3.12
CA ILE A 12 12.94 1.40 1.72
C ILE A 12 13.83 2.33 0.89
N LYS A 13 14.64 1.76 0.03
CA LYS A 13 15.40 2.53 -0.96
C LYS A 13 14.42 3.15 -1.96
N SER A 14 14.53 4.46 -2.18
CA SER A 14 13.71 5.11 -3.20
C SER A 14 13.93 4.46 -4.55
N PRO A 15 12.90 3.90 -5.18
CA PRO A 15 13.06 3.24 -6.46
C PRO A 15 13.27 4.26 -7.57
N ILE A 16 13.93 3.83 -8.65
CA ILE A 16 13.93 4.58 -9.90
C ILE A 16 12.55 4.37 -10.54
N VAL A 17 11.82 5.46 -10.74
CA VAL A 17 10.49 5.41 -11.34
C VAL A 17 10.61 5.25 -12.85
N ASP A 18 10.38 4.05 -13.33
CA ASP A 18 10.23 3.72 -14.76
C ASP A 18 8.73 3.47 -15.05
N TYR A 19 8.05 4.50 -15.53
CA TYR A 19 6.61 4.46 -15.82
C TYR A 19 6.25 3.39 -16.87
N GLU A 20 7.12 3.13 -17.83
CA GLU A 20 6.87 2.13 -18.89
C GLU A 20 6.88 0.72 -18.29
N SER A 21 7.92 0.39 -17.52
CA SER A 21 8.03 -0.89 -16.83
C SER A 21 6.89 -1.10 -15.84
N ILE A 22 6.55 -0.08 -15.03
CA ILE A 22 5.44 -0.13 -14.07
C ILE A 22 4.12 -0.40 -14.80
N LEU A 23 3.82 0.37 -15.85
CA LEU A 23 2.58 0.20 -16.61
C LEU A 23 2.49 -1.17 -17.28
N PHE A 24 3.60 -1.64 -17.85
CA PHE A 24 3.68 -2.98 -18.46
C PHE A 24 3.34 -4.06 -17.43
N ARG A 25 3.93 -4.02 -16.23
CA ARG A 25 3.69 -5.00 -15.17
C ARG A 25 2.26 -4.93 -14.66
N LEU A 26 1.73 -3.74 -14.45
CA LEU A 26 0.33 -3.56 -14.02
C LEU A 26 -0.66 -4.10 -15.06
N LYS A 27 -0.43 -3.89 -16.34
CA LYS A 27 -1.25 -4.48 -17.42
C LYS A 27 -1.15 -6.01 -17.44
N LYS A 28 0.05 -6.55 -17.25
CA LYS A 28 0.32 -8.00 -17.29
C LYS A 28 -0.30 -8.73 -16.11
N PHE A 29 -0.20 -8.20 -14.90
CA PHE A 29 -0.54 -8.92 -13.67
C PHE A 29 -1.79 -8.41 -12.96
N ASN A 30 -2.11 -7.12 -13.05
CA ASN A 30 -3.28 -6.52 -12.39
C ASN A 30 -4.53 -6.48 -13.31
N HIS A 31 -4.43 -7.04 -14.51
CA HIS A 31 -5.52 -7.15 -15.48
C HIS A 31 -6.33 -5.86 -15.67
N LEU A 32 -5.64 -4.73 -15.73
CA LEU A 32 -6.27 -3.43 -15.94
C LEU A 32 -7.09 -3.46 -17.24
N SER A 33 -8.38 -3.29 -17.13
CA SER A 33 -9.33 -3.36 -18.26
C SER A 33 -9.28 -2.13 -19.17
N HIS A 34 -8.65 -1.04 -18.72
CA HIS A 34 -8.59 0.22 -19.45
C HIS A 34 -7.28 0.39 -20.22
N ASN A 35 -7.42 0.95 -21.43
CA ASN A 35 -6.30 1.32 -22.30
C ASN A 35 -5.66 2.65 -21.87
N LEU A 36 -5.32 2.82 -20.57
CA LEU A 36 -4.56 3.99 -20.17
C LEU A 36 -3.21 3.98 -20.90
N SER A 37 -2.91 5.08 -21.57
CA SER A 37 -1.63 5.23 -22.26
C SER A 37 -0.50 5.55 -21.28
N LEU A 38 0.74 5.28 -21.68
CA LEU A 38 1.92 5.66 -20.90
C LEU A 38 1.98 7.18 -20.66
N ILE A 39 1.63 7.97 -21.67
CA ILE A 39 1.63 9.44 -21.61
C ILE A 39 0.61 9.90 -20.56
N GLU A 40 -0.57 9.33 -20.57
CA GLU A 40 -1.62 9.68 -19.62
C GLU A 40 -1.27 9.26 -18.19
N PHE A 41 -0.74 8.05 -17.99
CA PHE A 41 -0.29 7.59 -16.67
C PHE A 41 0.76 8.54 -16.10
N LYS A 42 1.81 8.81 -16.87
CA LYS A 42 2.88 9.72 -16.45
C LYS A 42 2.35 11.11 -16.15
N HIS A 43 1.53 11.68 -17.02
CA HIS A 43 0.97 13.01 -16.85
C HIS A 43 0.15 13.13 -15.55
N ARG A 44 -0.78 12.21 -15.31
CA ARG A 44 -1.62 12.20 -14.10
C ARG A 44 -0.77 12.02 -12.83
N ALA A 45 0.21 11.11 -12.85
CA ALA A 45 1.11 10.90 -11.72
C ALA A 45 1.95 12.15 -11.41
N GLU A 46 2.53 12.80 -12.42
CA GLU A 46 3.33 14.02 -12.25
C GLU A 46 2.47 15.22 -11.78
N GLN A 47 1.23 15.32 -12.22
CA GLN A 47 0.30 16.32 -11.72
C GLN A 47 0.04 16.16 -10.20
N LEU A 48 -0.11 14.94 -9.71
CA LEU A 48 -0.28 14.69 -8.27
C LEU A 48 0.95 15.12 -7.47
N ILE A 49 2.16 14.78 -7.92
CA ILE A 49 3.41 15.23 -7.27
C ILE A 49 3.49 16.76 -7.24
N SER A 50 3.13 17.42 -8.33
CA SER A 50 3.13 18.88 -8.40
C SER A 50 2.18 19.50 -7.38
N LYS A 51 1.01 18.91 -7.15
CA LYS A 51 0.06 19.35 -6.11
C LYS A 51 0.64 19.15 -4.70
N LEU A 52 1.28 18.02 -4.44
CA LEU A 52 1.90 17.74 -3.15
C LEU A 52 3.07 18.68 -2.83
N ASN A 53 3.84 19.09 -3.85
CA ASN A 53 4.96 20.01 -3.68
C ASN A 53 4.57 21.41 -3.20
N VAL A 54 3.35 21.85 -3.49
CA VAL A 54 2.86 23.18 -3.11
C VAL A 54 2.01 23.17 -1.84
N ASP A 55 1.64 22.01 -1.32
CA ASP A 55 0.85 21.88 -0.10
C ASP A 55 1.77 21.63 1.11
N GLU A 56 1.83 22.61 2.00
CA GLU A 56 2.70 22.58 3.20
C GLU A 56 2.44 21.39 4.12
N ASN A 57 1.22 20.85 4.12
CA ASN A 57 0.87 19.69 4.95
C ASN A 57 1.40 18.38 4.38
N TYR A 58 1.67 18.34 3.08
CA TYR A 58 2.07 17.13 2.37
C TYR A 58 3.50 17.16 1.83
N THR A 59 4.14 18.32 1.74
CA THR A 59 5.49 18.45 1.14
C THR A 59 6.50 17.48 1.75
N ASN A 60 6.48 17.28 3.06
CA ASN A 60 7.41 16.39 3.75
C ASN A 60 7.28 14.91 3.37
N ILE A 61 6.12 14.48 2.85
CA ILE A 61 5.92 13.08 2.44
C ILE A 61 6.79 12.73 1.22
N LEU A 62 7.16 13.73 0.42
CA LEU A 62 7.98 13.57 -0.78
C LEU A 62 9.46 13.30 -0.47
N ASN A 63 9.91 13.53 0.76
CA ASN A 63 11.29 13.23 1.18
C ASN A 63 11.53 11.71 1.32
N GLY A 64 10.46 10.94 1.50
CA GLY A 64 10.50 9.48 1.58
C GLY A 64 10.34 8.77 0.23
N PRO A 65 10.52 7.45 0.20
CA PRO A 65 10.23 6.64 -0.98
C PRO A 65 8.76 6.77 -1.36
N HIS A 66 8.49 6.90 -2.66
CA HIS A 66 7.15 6.99 -3.20
C HIS A 66 7.05 6.31 -4.56
N ILE A 67 5.93 5.65 -4.81
CA ILE A 67 5.74 4.76 -5.93
C ILE A 67 4.45 5.13 -6.66
N PRO A 68 4.49 5.43 -7.98
CA PRO A 68 3.28 5.62 -8.75
C PRO A 68 2.63 4.27 -9.06
N PHE A 69 1.31 4.25 -9.06
CA PHE A 69 0.55 3.07 -9.43
C PHE A 69 -0.72 3.44 -10.19
N ILE A 70 -1.31 2.44 -10.83
CA ILE A 70 -2.67 2.47 -11.37
C ILE A 70 -3.39 1.27 -10.80
N CYS A 71 -4.60 1.47 -10.36
CA CYS A 71 -5.48 0.37 -9.97
C CYS A 71 -6.92 0.61 -10.40
N GLN A 72 -7.67 -0.46 -10.47
CA GLN A 72 -9.11 -0.47 -10.66
C GLN A 72 -9.72 -1.56 -9.79
N ALA A 73 -10.80 -1.26 -9.11
CA ALA A 73 -11.53 -2.25 -8.34
C ALA A 73 -12.60 -2.91 -9.22
N ASP A 74 -12.75 -4.23 -9.10
CA ASP A 74 -13.87 -4.91 -9.71
C ASP A 74 -15.19 -4.49 -9.04
N SER A 75 -16.14 -4.03 -9.84
CA SER A 75 -17.48 -3.66 -9.35
C SER A 75 -18.27 -4.84 -8.79
N HIS A 76 -17.94 -6.06 -9.22
CA HIS A 76 -18.64 -7.30 -8.87
C HIS A 76 -18.08 -8.02 -7.64
N LEU A 77 -16.95 -7.57 -7.09
CA LEU A 77 -16.37 -8.14 -5.86
C LEU A 77 -16.77 -7.30 -4.65
N PRO A 78 -17.82 -7.69 -3.92
CA PRO A 78 -18.27 -6.94 -2.74
C PRO A 78 -17.41 -7.22 -1.50
N ASP A 79 -16.76 -8.37 -1.43
CA ASP A 79 -16.00 -8.82 -0.25
C ASP A 79 -14.52 -8.50 -0.36
N LEU A 80 -14.01 -7.73 0.60
CA LEU A 80 -12.61 -7.27 0.63
C LEU A 80 -11.62 -8.40 0.91
N GLY A 81 -11.98 -9.33 1.79
CA GLY A 81 -11.14 -10.47 2.13
C GLY A 81 -11.03 -11.46 0.98
N GLU A 82 -12.16 -11.73 0.29
CA GLU A 82 -12.18 -12.57 -0.90
C GLU A 82 -11.37 -11.95 -2.05
N ASN A 83 -11.47 -10.63 -2.24
CA ASN A 83 -10.66 -9.92 -3.23
C ASN A 83 -9.16 -10.01 -2.91
N LEU A 84 -8.82 -9.84 -1.63
CA LEU A 84 -7.42 -9.95 -1.19
C LEU A 84 -6.87 -11.36 -1.44
N ASP A 85 -7.58 -12.40 -0.96
CA ASP A 85 -7.12 -13.80 -1.05
C ASP A 85 -7.06 -14.32 -2.50
N ASN A 86 -8.09 -14.03 -3.30
CA ASN A 86 -8.31 -14.71 -4.58
C ASN A 86 -7.82 -13.88 -5.79
N ILE A 87 -7.55 -12.59 -5.60
CA ILE A 87 -7.14 -11.71 -6.71
C ILE A 87 -5.83 -11.01 -6.40
N LEU A 88 -5.79 -10.13 -5.38
CA LEU A 88 -4.66 -9.25 -5.16
C LEU A 88 -3.38 -10.01 -4.78
N LEU A 89 -3.46 -10.94 -3.83
CA LEU A 89 -2.29 -11.74 -3.43
C LEU A 89 -1.79 -12.67 -4.54
N PRO A 90 -2.64 -13.39 -5.31
CA PRO A 90 -2.20 -14.14 -6.49
C PRO A 90 -1.54 -13.30 -7.57
N GLN A 91 -2.08 -12.11 -7.86
CA GLN A 91 -1.49 -11.17 -8.84
C GLN A 91 -0.12 -10.66 -8.36
N LEU A 92 -0.02 -10.28 -7.09
CA LEU A 92 1.23 -9.85 -6.47
C LEU A 92 2.26 -10.98 -6.49
N HIS A 93 1.86 -12.21 -6.12
CA HIS A 93 2.70 -13.41 -6.18
C HIS A 93 3.23 -13.63 -7.61
N ALA A 94 2.35 -13.63 -8.61
CA ALA A 94 2.75 -13.82 -10.00
C ALA A 94 3.76 -12.76 -10.47
N SER A 95 3.53 -11.49 -10.12
CA SER A 95 4.46 -10.40 -10.43
C SER A 95 5.80 -10.58 -9.73
N PHE A 96 5.78 -10.95 -8.44
CA PHE A 96 6.99 -11.13 -7.65
C PHE A 96 7.87 -12.27 -8.20
N VAL A 97 7.28 -13.44 -8.45
CA VAL A 97 8.02 -14.61 -8.98
C VAL A 97 8.50 -14.39 -10.42
N ASP A 98 7.77 -13.65 -11.25
CA ASP A 98 8.22 -13.25 -12.59
C ASP A 98 9.53 -12.43 -12.53
N LYS A 99 9.69 -11.57 -11.51
CA LYS A 99 10.92 -10.78 -11.31
C LYS A 99 12.01 -11.57 -10.59
N PHE A 100 11.62 -12.42 -9.67
CA PHE A 100 12.52 -13.16 -8.77
C PHE A 100 12.19 -14.68 -8.75
N PRO A 101 12.49 -15.41 -9.84
CA PRO A 101 12.07 -16.81 -9.99
C PRO A 101 12.68 -17.77 -8.96
N GLU A 102 13.83 -17.42 -8.37
CA GLU A 102 14.49 -18.21 -7.33
C GLU A 102 13.96 -17.92 -5.92
N ASN A 103 13.07 -16.90 -5.79
CA ASN A 103 12.54 -16.49 -4.50
C ASN A 103 11.08 -16.94 -4.36
N HIS A 104 10.58 -16.96 -3.14
CA HIS A 104 9.20 -17.34 -2.91
C HIS A 104 8.36 -16.20 -2.32
N PHE A 105 7.07 -16.30 -2.60
CA PHE A 105 6.03 -15.53 -1.94
C PHE A 105 5.21 -16.46 -1.04
N LYS A 106 5.05 -16.13 0.23
CA LYS A 106 4.24 -16.91 1.18
C LYS A 106 3.09 -16.10 1.73
N SER A 107 1.98 -16.78 1.97
CA SER A 107 0.85 -16.22 2.72
C SER A 107 0.74 -16.98 4.04
N VAL A 108 0.78 -16.24 5.15
CA VAL A 108 0.64 -16.75 6.51
C VAL A 108 -0.63 -16.16 7.13
N ASN A 109 -1.62 -16.98 7.34
CA ASN A 109 -2.90 -16.55 7.88
C ASN A 109 -3.23 -17.30 9.17
N GLN A 110 -3.11 -16.63 10.31
CA GLN A 110 -3.48 -17.16 11.64
C GLN A 110 -5.00 -17.15 11.87
N ALA A 111 -5.77 -16.41 11.05
CA ALA A 111 -7.22 -16.31 11.17
C ALA A 111 -7.96 -17.54 10.61
N GLY A 112 -7.24 -18.49 9.99
CA GLY A 112 -7.81 -19.67 9.36
C GLY A 112 -7.63 -19.73 7.84
N ILE A 113 -8.53 -20.43 7.13
CA ILE A 113 -8.31 -20.82 5.74
C ILE A 113 -8.48 -19.68 4.75
N ASN A 114 -9.36 -18.69 5.03
CA ASN A 114 -9.61 -17.56 4.13
C ASN A 114 -10.04 -16.30 4.90
N LEU A 115 -10.00 -15.15 4.22
CA LEU A 115 -10.37 -13.84 4.75
C LEU A 115 -11.79 -13.40 4.32
N LYS A 116 -12.52 -14.21 3.55
CA LYS A 116 -13.86 -13.89 3.08
C LYS A 116 -14.80 -13.59 4.25
N GLY A 117 -15.49 -12.45 4.17
CA GLY A 117 -16.41 -11.97 5.21
C GLY A 117 -15.75 -11.41 6.46
N LYS A 118 -14.43 -11.51 6.60
CA LYS A 118 -13.69 -11.16 7.81
C LYS A 118 -13.06 -9.77 7.79
N ILE A 119 -13.00 -9.13 6.62
CA ILE A 119 -12.31 -7.85 6.43
C ILE A 119 -13.33 -6.73 6.21
N LYS A 120 -13.14 -5.62 6.94
CA LYS A 120 -13.89 -4.39 6.79
C LYS A 120 -12.96 -3.21 6.56
N LEU A 121 -13.49 -2.11 6.03
CA LEU A 121 -12.76 -0.85 5.96
C LEU A 121 -12.81 -0.13 7.31
N GLU A 122 -11.68 0.43 7.71
CA GLU A 122 -11.62 1.37 8.83
C GLU A 122 -12.27 2.69 8.42
N SER A 123 -13.22 3.17 9.21
CA SER A 123 -14.04 4.33 8.88
C SER A 123 -13.24 5.64 8.76
N SER A 124 -12.23 5.82 9.60
CA SER A 124 -11.38 7.02 9.61
C SER A 124 -10.29 7.01 8.54
N SER A 125 -10.06 5.89 7.87
CA SER A 125 -8.97 5.69 6.91
C SER A 125 -9.11 6.47 5.61
N ARG A 126 -10.29 6.99 5.30
CA ARG A 126 -10.69 7.61 4.01
C ARG A 126 -10.64 6.64 2.81
N TYR A 127 -10.29 5.38 3.04
CA TYR A 127 -10.09 4.38 1.98
C TYR A 127 -11.38 4.00 1.25
N ALA A 128 -12.54 4.21 1.86
CA ALA A 128 -13.83 4.01 1.20
C ALA A 128 -13.99 4.91 -0.04
N ASN A 129 -13.47 6.14 0.01
CA ASN A 129 -13.46 7.05 -1.14
C ASN A 129 -12.54 6.53 -2.25
N PHE A 130 -11.38 6.01 -1.89
CA PHE A 130 -10.45 5.37 -2.84
C PHE A 130 -11.12 4.19 -3.57
N ILE A 131 -11.71 3.25 -2.84
CA ILE A 131 -12.45 2.12 -3.43
C ILE A 131 -13.61 2.59 -4.31
N LYS A 132 -14.35 3.62 -3.88
CA LYS A 132 -15.44 4.19 -4.68
C LYS A 132 -14.94 4.77 -6.00
N SER A 133 -13.80 5.47 -6.00
CA SER A 133 -13.17 5.98 -7.21
C SER A 133 -12.67 4.83 -8.11
N ALA A 134 -11.97 3.85 -7.53
CA ALA A 134 -11.46 2.70 -8.26
C ALA A 134 -12.56 1.82 -8.90
N LYS A 135 -13.77 1.80 -8.32
CA LYS A 135 -14.94 1.11 -8.93
C LYS A 135 -15.53 1.86 -10.12
N LYS A 136 -15.35 3.17 -10.22
CA LYS A 136 -15.83 3.97 -11.34
C LYS A 136 -14.91 3.90 -12.55
N GLY A 137 -13.61 3.71 -12.32
CA GLY A 137 -12.60 3.67 -13.37
C GLY A 137 -11.19 3.55 -12.80
N PRO A 138 -10.17 3.58 -13.66
CA PRO A 138 -8.78 3.46 -13.23
C PRO A 138 -8.34 4.72 -12.45
N VAL A 139 -7.86 4.50 -11.25
CA VAL A 139 -7.28 5.53 -10.38
C VAL A 139 -5.77 5.52 -10.56
N VAL A 140 -5.18 6.68 -10.78
CA VAL A 140 -3.74 6.90 -10.70
C VAL A 140 -3.40 7.47 -9.33
N GLY A 141 -2.37 6.95 -8.70
CA GLY A 141 -1.97 7.39 -7.37
C GLY A 141 -0.48 7.23 -7.10
N TRP A 142 -0.09 7.74 -5.94
CA TRP A 142 1.22 7.56 -5.34
C TRP A 142 1.06 6.88 -3.99
N PHE A 143 1.82 5.83 -3.79
CA PHE A 143 1.95 5.14 -2.51
C PHE A 143 3.23 5.60 -1.82
N PHE A 144 3.10 6.05 -0.57
CA PHE A 144 4.17 6.53 0.30
C PHE A 144 4.37 5.53 1.45
N PRO A 145 5.16 4.48 1.27
CA PRO A 145 5.22 3.35 2.19
C PRO A 145 5.72 3.70 3.60
N GLN A 146 6.54 4.74 3.75
CA GLN A 146 7.14 5.12 5.03
C GLN A 146 6.56 6.41 5.65
N ALA A 147 5.41 6.88 5.14
CA ALA A 147 4.82 8.14 5.60
C ALA A 147 4.40 8.15 7.08
N LEU A 148 4.03 6.99 7.62
CA LEU A 148 3.63 6.81 9.02
C LEU A 148 4.43 5.68 9.68
N GLN A 149 5.73 5.65 9.42
CA GLN A 149 6.63 4.71 10.08
C GLN A 149 6.70 5.02 11.59
N GLU A 150 6.93 3.97 12.41
CA GLU A 150 7.01 4.05 13.87
C GLU A 150 5.67 4.32 14.60
N PHE A 151 4.57 4.49 13.87
CA PHE A 151 3.25 4.55 14.47
C PHE A 151 2.60 3.16 14.52
N ASP A 152 1.95 2.83 15.63
CA ASP A 152 1.03 1.70 15.65
C ASP A 152 -0.19 1.98 14.76
N ILE A 153 -0.93 0.93 14.41
CA ILE A 153 -2.05 1.04 13.48
C ILE A 153 -3.14 2.00 13.99
N ALA A 154 -3.40 2.02 15.29
CA ALA A 154 -4.38 2.95 15.88
C ALA A 154 -3.91 4.41 15.72
N SER A 155 -2.63 4.66 16.00
CA SER A 155 -2.02 5.98 15.82
C SER A 155 -1.99 6.40 14.36
N GLN A 156 -1.69 5.49 13.42
CA GLN A 156 -1.76 5.76 11.97
C GLN A 156 -3.16 6.23 11.55
N ARG A 157 -4.22 5.60 12.06
CA ARG A 157 -5.62 5.99 11.82
C ARG A 157 -5.94 7.39 12.37
N ILE A 158 -5.41 7.72 13.55
CA ILE A 158 -5.54 9.05 14.13
C ILE A 158 -4.78 10.09 13.29
N GLN A 159 -3.60 9.79 12.80
CA GLN A 159 -2.81 10.75 12.01
C GLN A 159 -3.51 11.09 10.69
N ILE A 160 -4.00 10.10 9.94
CA ILE A 160 -4.69 10.38 8.68
C ILE A 160 -5.97 11.22 8.86
N SER A 161 -6.69 11.04 9.97
CA SER A 161 -7.90 11.83 10.25
C SER A 161 -7.60 13.31 10.49
N LYS A 162 -6.37 13.65 10.89
CA LYS A 162 -5.93 15.03 11.15
C LYS A 162 -5.39 15.75 9.91
N LEU A 163 -5.07 15.00 8.84
CA LEU A 163 -4.59 15.62 7.62
C LEU A 163 -5.72 16.41 6.94
N PRO A 164 -5.44 17.63 6.46
CA PRO A 164 -6.41 18.37 5.66
C PRO A 164 -6.70 17.66 4.34
N ASP A 165 -7.81 18.01 3.71
CA ASP A 165 -8.11 17.53 2.37
C ASP A 165 -7.22 18.25 1.35
N LEU A 166 -6.79 17.51 0.34
CA LEU A 166 -6.05 18.07 -0.80
C LEU A 166 -7.01 18.74 -1.78
N VAL A 167 -6.54 19.80 -2.43
CA VAL A 167 -7.29 20.43 -3.54
C VAL A 167 -7.12 19.54 -4.79
N ASP A 168 -8.25 19.14 -5.36
CA ASP A 168 -8.31 18.29 -6.57
C ASP A 168 -7.52 16.97 -6.50
N ALA A 169 -7.32 16.46 -5.31
CA ALA A 169 -6.76 15.13 -5.05
C ALA A 169 -7.33 14.60 -3.73
N SER A 170 -7.11 13.34 -3.47
CA SER A 170 -7.54 12.71 -2.22
C SER A 170 -6.40 11.92 -1.59
N SER A 171 -6.42 11.82 -0.27
CA SER A 171 -5.47 11.00 0.49
C SER A 171 -6.20 10.02 1.39
N CYS A 172 -5.61 8.85 1.60
CA CYS A 172 -6.12 7.85 2.53
C CYS A 172 -4.97 7.04 3.14
N LEU A 173 -5.26 6.32 4.23
CA LEU A 173 -4.37 5.25 4.66
C LEU A 173 -4.34 4.16 3.59
N SER A 174 -3.19 3.55 3.42
CA SER A 174 -3.03 2.47 2.45
C SER A 174 -3.76 1.20 2.87
N GLY A 175 -4.29 0.50 1.89
CA GLY A 175 -4.95 -0.79 2.02
C GLY A 175 -4.37 -1.80 1.03
N ALA A 176 -5.14 -2.82 0.68
CA ALA A 176 -4.58 -3.90 -0.15
C ALA A 176 -4.51 -3.52 -1.64
N LEU A 177 -5.49 -2.80 -2.18
CA LEU A 177 -5.56 -2.56 -3.63
C LEU A 177 -4.41 -1.67 -4.13
N ASP A 178 -4.12 -0.58 -3.43
CA ASP A 178 -3.03 0.35 -3.75
C ASP A 178 -1.65 -0.26 -3.47
N VAL A 179 -1.48 -0.88 -2.28
CA VAL A 179 -0.20 -1.50 -1.90
C VAL A 179 0.15 -2.65 -2.84
N CYS A 180 -0.78 -3.55 -3.13
CA CYS A 180 -0.52 -4.63 -4.09
C CYS A 180 -0.24 -4.08 -5.49
N SER A 181 -0.96 -3.05 -5.95
CA SER A 181 -0.70 -2.43 -7.24
C SER A 181 0.69 -1.78 -7.30
N ALA A 182 1.11 -1.07 -6.26
CA ALA A 182 2.46 -0.50 -6.19
C ALA A 182 3.55 -1.59 -6.22
N LEU A 183 3.38 -2.66 -5.44
CA LEU A 183 4.31 -3.79 -5.40
C LEU A 183 4.28 -4.66 -6.68
N ILE A 184 3.17 -4.74 -7.39
CA ILE A 184 3.11 -5.35 -8.73
C ILE A 184 3.94 -4.54 -9.72
N GLY A 185 3.84 -3.21 -9.65
CA GLY A 185 4.62 -2.31 -10.50
C GLY A 185 6.12 -2.35 -10.21
N ILE A 186 6.50 -2.43 -8.93
CA ILE A 186 7.89 -2.45 -8.45
C ILE A 186 8.06 -3.59 -7.43
N PRO A 187 8.22 -4.86 -7.88
CA PRO A 187 8.31 -6.02 -6.99
C PRO A 187 9.51 -6.00 -6.05
N GLU A 188 10.57 -5.30 -6.42
CA GLU A 188 11.78 -5.13 -5.63
C GLU A 188 11.67 -4.15 -4.47
N LEU A 189 10.57 -3.42 -4.34
CA LEU A 189 10.42 -2.34 -3.36
C LEU A 189 10.80 -2.74 -1.94
N LEU A 190 10.40 -3.94 -1.53
CA LEU A 190 10.72 -4.48 -0.19
C LEU A 190 12.00 -5.31 -0.15
N ILE A 191 12.64 -5.55 -1.29
CA ILE A 191 13.84 -6.37 -1.37
C ILE A 191 15.06 -5.45 -1.34
N ASN A 192 15.78 -5.49 -0.24
CA ASN A 192 16.96 -4.65 -0.04
C ASN A 192 18.11 -5.51 0.52
N SER A 193 19.30 -5.36 -0.03
CA SER A 193 20.51 -6.05 0.44
C SER A 193 21.28 -5.26 1.51
N GLU A 194 21.00 -3.96 1.67
CA GLU A 194 21.75 -3.06 2.53
C GLU A 194 21.03 -2.80 3.86
N ASN A 195 19.71 -2.76 3.86
CA ASN A 195 18.88 -2.46 5.01
C ASN A 195 17.72 -3.44 5.14
N TYR A 196 17.17 -3.58 6.33
CA TYR A 196 15.90 -4.28 6.50
C TYR A 196 14.75 -3.42 6.01
N SER A 197 13.83 -4.02 5.26
CA SER A 197 12.61 -3.35 4.87
C SER A 197 11.62 -3.27 6.04
N PRO A 198 10.90 -2.17 6.19
CA PRO A 198 9.81 -2.09 7.16
C PRO A 198 8.67 -3.03 6.78
N ILE A 199 7.83 -3.33 7.76
CA ILE A 199 6.60 -4.07 7.59
C ILE A 199 5.52 -3.10 7.10
N LEU A 200 4.95 -3.35 5.93
CA LEU A 200 3.86 -2.54 5.40
C LEU A 200 2.51 -2.99 5.98
N CYS A 201 1.94 -2.16 6.84
CA CYS A 201 0.63 -2.42 7.44
C CYS A 201 -0.49 -2.00 6.49
N LEU A 202 -1.45 -2.87 6.22
CA LEU A 202 -2.66 -2.55 5.45
C LEU A 202 -3.67 -1.87 6.39
N SER A 203 -3.33 -0.68 6.87
CA SER A 203 -3.98 -0.02 8.04
C SER A 203 -5.41 0.44 7.77
N SER A 204 -5.81 0.55 6.50
CA SER A 204 -7.21 0.79 6.11
C SER A 204 -8.11 -0.43 6.28
N TYR A 205 -7.54 -1.61 6.49
CA TYR A 205 -8.29 -2.85 6.67
C TYR A 205 -8.37 -3.22 8.15
N VAL A 206 -9.54 -3.71 8.56
CA VAL A 206 -9.80 -4.22 9.91
C VAL A 206 -10.29 -5.64 9.78
N HIS A 207 -9.63 -6.58 10.46
CA HIS A 207 -10.11 -7.93 10.61
C HIS A 207 -11.24 -7.99 11.65
N GLU A 208 -12.22 -8.91 11.51
CA GLU A 208 -13.30 -9.11 12.48
C GLU A 208 -12.78 -9.44 13.90
N ASP A 209 -11.67 -10.18 13.98
CA ASP A 209 -10.89 -10.31 15.21
C ASP A 209 -9.94 -9.11 15.32
N PRO A 210 -10.17 -8.18 16.28
CA PRO A 210 -9.38 -6.96 16.40
C PRO A 210 -7.93 -7.18 16.83
N ARG A 211 -7.58 -8.40 17.22
CA ARG A 211 -6.20 -8.78 17.54
C ARG A 211 -5.36 -9.03 16.30
N LEU A 212 -6.01 -9.30 15.16
CA LEU A 212 -5.32 -9.62 13.92
C LEU A 212 -5.10 -8.38 13.07
N VAL A 213 -3.94 -8.32 12.44
CA VAL A 213 -3.55 -7.29 11.49
C VAL A 213 -3.06 -7.92 10.20
N LEU A 214 -3.24 -7.18 9.11
CA LEU A 214 -2.80 -7.58 7.78
C LEU A 214 -1.58 -6.76 7.39
N LEU A 215 -0.56 -7.44 6.90
CA LEU A 215 0.69 -6.77 6.53
C LEU A 215 1.45 -7.52 5.43
N LEU A 216 2.31 -6.78 4.75
CA LEU A 216 3.27 -7.28 3.78
C LEU A 216 4.69 -6.98 4.27
N LYS A 217 5.59 -7.93 4.14
CA LYS A 217 6.99 -7.75 4.52
C LYS A 217 7.91 -8.55 3.62
N SER A 218 9.20 -8.21 3.64
CA SER A 218 10.25 -9.09 3.13
C SER A 218 10.87 -9.91 4.26
N TYR A 219 11.37 -11.07 3.90
CA TYR A 219 12.24 -11.89 4.73
C TYR A 219 13.43 -12.32 3.88
N GLY A 220 14.54 -11.63 4.04
CA GLY A 220 15.64 -11.73 3.09
C GLY A 220 15.16 -11.38 1.66
N PRO A 221 15.43 -12.23 0.66
CA PRO A 221 14.99 -12.00 -0.71
C PRO A 221 13.54 -12.45 -0.99
N HIS A 222 12.82 -12.93 0.01
CA HIS A 222 11.45 -13.44 -0.13
C HIS A 222 10.43 -12.42 0.32
N MET A 223 9.21 -12.52 -0.21
CA MET A 223 8.08 -11.69 0.21
C MET A 223 7.03 -12.53 0.95
N GLU A 224 6.41 -11.94 1.96
CA GLU A 224 5.38 -12.60 2.74
C GLU A 224 4.17 -11.67 2.98
N PHE A 225 2.98 -12.22 2.82
CA PHE A 225 1.76 -11.63 3.37
C PHE A 225 1.43 -12.30 4.70
N TRP A 226 1.08 -11.51 5.69
CA TRP A 226 0.73 -12.00 7.02
C TRP A 226 -0.60 -11.44 7.49
N CYS A 227 -1.47 -12.33 7.96
CA CYS A 227 -2.60 -12.00 8.83
C CYS A 227 -2.29 -12.62 10.19
N ILE A 228 -1.78 -11.83 11.12
CA ILE A 228 -1.24 -12.31 12.40
C ILE A 228 -1.70 -11.47 13.58
N SER A 229 -1.57 -12.06 14.77
CA SER A 229 -1.83 -11.35 16.01
C SER A 229 -0.80 -10.25 16.26
N GLN A 230 -1.27 -9.07 16.62
CA GLN A 230 -0.38 -8.02 17.14
C GLN A 230 0.29 -8.50 18.42
N MET A 231 1.60 -8.32 18.52
CA MET A 231 2.31 -8.58 19.77
C MET A 231 1.98 -7.47 20.76
N LEU A 232 1.17 -7.83 21.76
CA LEU A 232 0.89 -6.95 22.88
C LEU A 232 1.82 -7.32 24.04
N ARG A 233 2.60 -6.38 24.51
CA ARG A 233 3.33 -6.51 25.78
C ARG A 233 2.61 -5.69 26.83
N ASN A 234 2.14 -6.35 27.90
CA ASN A 234 1.34 -5.73 28.97
C ASN A 234 0.07 -5.00 28.48
N GLY A 235 -0.59 -5.53 27.42
CA GLY A 235 -1.79 -4.92 26.85
C GLY A 235 -1.54 -3.71 25.93
N VAL A 236 -0.29 -3.36 25.70
CA VAL A 236 0.10 -2.24 24.81
C VAL A 236 0.80 -2.78 23.57
N THR A 237 0.37 -2.32 22.41
CA THR A 237 1.05 -2.63 21.14
C THR A 237 2.47 -2.07 21.17
N GLN A 238 3.46 -2.94 20.98
CA GLN A 238 4.84 -2.48 20.87
C GLN A 238 5.08 -1.93 19.47
N VAL A 239 5.32 -0.64 19.40
CA VAL A 239 5.75 0.03 18.17
C VAL A 239 7.25 -0.10 18.05
N SER A 240 7.72 -0.39 16.84
CA SER A 240 9.13 -0.35 16.49
C SER A 240 9.29 0.34 15.14
N GLU A 241 10.49 0.77 14.81
CA GLU A 241 10.89 1.31 13.48
C GLU A 241 10.49 0.37 12.34
N GLN A 242 10.26 -0.89 12.66
CA GLN A 242 9.85 -1.93 11.72
C GLN A 242 8.45 -1.71 11.16
N TRP A 243 7.55 -1.02 11.87
CA TRP A 243 6.17 -0.83 11.45
C TRP A 243 6.01 0.40 10.58
N SER A 244 5.40 0.23 9.43
CA SER A 244 5.12 1.33 8.53
C SER A 244 3.67 1.32 8.06
N GLY A 245 2.98 2.43 8.29
CA GLY A 245 1.67 2.71 7.71
C GLY A 245 1.83 3.60 6.52
N GLY A 246 1.53 3.08 5.35
CA GLY A 246 1.58 3.88 4.13
C GLY A 246 0.44 4.88 4.02
N ILE A 247 0.69 5.95 3.29
CA ILE A 247 -0.33 6.87 2.80
C ILE A 247 -0.42 6.72 1.29
N THR A 248 -1.62 6.79 0.79
CA THR A 248 -1.90 6.82 -0.64
C THR A 248 -2.54 8.15 -1.00
N VAL A 249 -1.95 8.83 -1.99
CA VAL A 249 -2.53 10.02 -2.61
C VAL A 249 -2.95 9.65 -4.02
N PHE A 250 -4.17 10.03 -4.41
CA PHE A 250 -4.74 9.62 -5.69
C PHE A 250 -5.58 10.73 -6.32
N ASP A 251 -5.69 10.67 -7.64
CA ASP A 251 -6.60 11.53 -8.36
C ASP A 251 -8.06 11.05 -8.21
N SER A 252 -8.96 11.98 -8.08
CA SER A 252 -10.39 11.72 -8.19
C SER A 252 -10.85 12.01 -9.61
N ILE A 253 -11.35 10.99 -10.30
CA ILE A 253 -12.02 11.16 -11.59
C ILE A 253 -13.45 11.64 -11.38
#